data_224810f2167d20118e6b190fab7e587b
#
_entry.id   224810f2167d20118e6b190fab7e587b
#
_cell.length_a   1.000
_cell.length_b   1.000
_cell.length_c   1.000
_cell.angle_alpha   90.00
_cell.angle_beta   90.00
_cell.angle_gamma   90.00
#
_symmetry.space_group_name_H-M   'P 1'
#
loop_
_entity.id
_entity.type
_entity.pdbx_description
1 polymer ?
#
loop_
_entity_poly.entity_id
_entity_poly.type
_entity_poly.pdbx_seq_one_letter_code
_entity_poly.pdbx_strand_id
1 'polypeptide(L)'
;YFNLNTVFLYPHSFNDSLEYKQQNSTITGMVGNGALFGKMFLSKPALHLGFSNSRDKQNVGIHEFVHLIDMMDGDCDGFPEKLMEYAYAIPWLNLIYKKIQEIKNSDSNIRDYGATNKVEFFAVASEYFFERPKMLKNKHPILYEKLQLIYQQNTAEIRVDVNIRKKDLCPCGSGKRYKRCCLP
;
A
#
# COMPACT_ATOMS: atom_id res chain seq x y z
N TYR A 1 -14.61 -1.76 6.51
CA TYR A 1 -14.33 -0.45 5.90
C TYR A 1 -15.64 0.14 5.40
N PHE A 2 -16.09 1.25 5.99
CA PHE A 2 -17.38 1.88 5.68
C PHE A 2 -17.46 2.49 4.27
N ASN A 3 -16.30 2.69 3.63
CA ASN A 3 -16.15 3.30 2.31
C ASN A 3 -15.74 2.30 1.21
N LEU A 4 -15.86 0.99 1.46
CA LEU A 4 -15.60 -0.05 0.45
C LEU A 4 -16.75 -1.06 0.41
N ASN A 5 -17.43 -1.15 -0.72
CA ASN A 5 -18.56 -2.05 -0.95
C ASN A 5 -18.21 -3.20 -1.90
N THR A 6 -17.35 -2.94 -2.89
CA THR A 6 -17.06 -3.90 -3.96
C THR A 6 -15.60 -3.83 -4.39
N VAL A 7 -14.99 -5.00 -4.57
CA VAL A 7 -13.66 -5.14 -5.18
C VAL A 7 -13.79 -5.85 -6.51
N PHE A 8 -13.32 -5.22 -7.58
CA PHE A 8 -13.25 -5.78 -8.92
C PHE A 8 -11.83 -6.28 -9.20
N LEU A 9 -11.69 -7.54 -9.59
CA LEU A 9 -10.43 -8.14 -9.98
C LEU A 9 -10.34 -8.28 -11.49
N TYR A 10 -9.53 -7.45 -12.10
CA TYR A 10 -9.28 -7.47 -13.53
C TYR A 10 -8.23 -8.53 -13.91
N PRO A 11 -8.39 -9.21 -15.04
CA PRO A 11 -7.42 -10.21 -15.49
C PRO A 11 -6.05 -9.62 -15.89
N HIS A 12 -6.01 -8.32 -16.22
CA HIS A 12 -4.83 -7.55 -16.60
C HIS A 12 -4.92 -6.13 -16.07
N SER A 13 -3.91 -5.30 -16.34
CA SER A 13 -4.00 -3.84 -16.18
C SER A 13 -5.13 -3.29 -17.05
N PHE A 14 -5.66 -2.13 -16.68
CA PHE A 14 -6.80 -1.49 -17.34
C PHE A 14 -6.50 0.00 -17.60
N ASN A 15 -7.38 0.67 -18.29
CA ASN A 15 -7.31 2.12 -18.56
C ASN A 15 -8.36 2.90 -17.76
N ASP A 16 -8.40 4.22 -17.90
CA ASP A 16 -9.37 5.10 -17.21
C ASP A 16 -10.84 4.79 -17.54
N SER A 17 -11.10 4.16 -18.69
CA SER A 17 -12.45 3.67 -19.07
C SER A 17 -12.76 2.29 -18.50
N LEU A 18 -11.89 1.75 -17.62
CA LEU A 18 -12.01 0.42 -17.03
C LEU A 18 -11.94 -0.73 -18.06
N GLU A 19 -11.32 -0.49 -19.21
CA GLU A 19 -11.09 -1.49 -20.26
C GLU A 19 -9.71 -2.11 -20.08
N TYR A 20 -9.60 -3.41 -20.34
CA TYR A 20 -8.33 -4.14 -20.33
C TYR A 20 -7.99 -4.65 -21.74
N LYS A 21 -6.73 -5.02 -21.98
CA LYS A 21 -6.20 -5.42 -23.31
C LYS A 21 -6.13 -4.29 -24.36
N GLN A 22 -6.16 -3.03 -23.92
CA GLN A 22 -5.89 -1.88 -24.75
C GLN A 22 -4.43 -1.45 -24.64
N GLN A 23 -3.88 -0.76 -25.64
CA GLN A 23 -2.49 -0.26 -25.60
C GLN A 23 -2.21 0.66 -24.42
N ASN A 24 -3.22 1.40 -23.95
CA ASN A 24 -3.16 2.35 -22.83
C ASN A 24 -3.59 1.73 -21.49
N SER A 25 -3.71 0.40 -21.40
CA SER A 25 -4.07 -0.30 -20.15
C SER A 25 -2.85 -0.43 -19.24
N THR A 26 -2.54 0.64 -18.49
CA THR A 26 -1.38 0.75 -17.59
C THR A 26 -1.73 0.77 -16.11
N ILE A 27 -3.01 0.99 -15.75
CA ILE A 27 -3.47 1.08 -14.37
C ILE A 27 -3.51 -0.32 -13.77
N THR A 28 -2.90 -0.47 -12.60
CA THR A 28 -2.85 -1.75 -11.88
C THR A 28 -3.76 -1.80 -10.66
N GLY A 29 -4.12 -0.63 -10.13
CA GLY A 29 -5.06 -0.44 -9.03
C GLY A 29 -5.73 0.90 -9.11
N MET A 30 -6.93 1.04 -8.57
CA MET A 30 -7.67 2.29 -8.47
C MET A 30 -8.77 2.17 -7.43
N VAL A 31 -8.89 3.19 -6.57
CA VAL A 31 -10.06 3.40 -5.73
C VAL A 31 -11.00 4.38 -6.41
N GLY A 32 -12.26 4.00 -6.50
CA GLY A 32 -13.26 4.83 -7.16
C GLY A 32 -13.72 6.00 -6.29
N ASN A 33 -13.92 7.14 -6.93
CA ASN A 33 -14.55 8.34 -6.35
C ASN A 33 -15.82 8.71 -7.12
N GLY A 34 -16.57 9.69 -6.65
CA GLY A 34 -17.81 10.12 -7.30
C GLY A 34 -18.77 8.96 -7.57
N ALA A 35 -19.13 8.69 -8.82
CA ALA A 35 -20.03 7.60 -9.22
C ALA A 35 -19.43 6.19 -8.96
N LEU A 36 -18.14 6.09 -8.78
CA LEU A 36 -17.44 4.85 -8.46
C LEU A 36 -17.12 4.71 -6.98
N PHE A 37 -17.59 5.61 -6.13
CA PHE A 37 -17.37 5.57 -4.68
C PHE A 37 -17.72 4.20 -4.10
N GLY A 38 -16.90 3.72 -3.18
CA GLY A 38 -17.07 2.40 -2.57
C GLY A 38 -16.62 1.23 -3.44
N LYS A 39 -15.98 1.48 -4.57
CA LYS A 39 -15.45 0.44 -5.45
C LYS A 39 -13.93 0.52 -5.52
N MET A 40 -13.28 -0.64 -5.50
CA MET A 40 -11.85 -0.80 -5.72
C MET A 40 -11.62 -1.70 -6.93
N PHE A 41 -10.71 -1.31 -7.79
CA PHE A 41 -10.36 -2.04 -9.01
C PHE A 41 -8.90 -2.46 -8.92
N LEU A 42 -8.61 -3.74 -9.10
CA LEU A 42 -7.26 -4.28 -8.97
C LEU A 42 -6.94 -5.20 -10.16
N SER A 43 -5.74 -5.05 -10.70
CA SER A 43 -5.16 -6.01 -11.62
C SER A 43 -4.75 -7.27 -10.85
N LYS A 44 -5.31 -8.41 -11.21
CA LYS A 44 -5.01 -9.70 -10.56
C LYS A 44 -3.52 -10.07 -10.63
N PRO A 45 -2.82 -9.91 -11.76
CA PRO A 45 -1.38 -10.13 -11.82
C PRO A 45 -0.58 -9.20 -10.90
N ALA A 46 -0.92 -7.89 -10.85
CA ALA A 46 -0.24 -6.93 -9.98
C ALA A 46 -0.47 -7.23 -8.49
N LEU A 47 -1.70 -7.63 -8.13
CA LEU A 47 -2.04 -8.04 -6.78
C LEU A 47 -1.24 -9.29 -6.36
N HIS A 48 -1.15 -10.30 -7.22
CA HIS A 48 -0.33 -11.48 -6.96
C HIS A 48 1.15 -11.14 -6.82
N LEU A 49 1.67 -10.25 -7.68
CA LEU A 49 3.07 -9.82 -7.62
C LEU A 49 3.36 -9.15 -6.28
N GLY A 50 2.54 -8.18 -5.85
CA GLY A 50 2.70 -7.47 -4.60
C GLY A 50 2.76 -8.39 -3.39
N PHE A 51 1.86 -9.36 -3.29
CA PHE A 51 1.86 -10.30 -2.16
C PHE A 51 2.88 -11.45 -2.28
N SER A 52 3.46 -11.69 -3.46
CA SER A 52 4.51 -12.69 -3.64
C SER A 52 5.92 -12.16 -3.38
N ASN A 53 6.12 -10.84 -3.47
CA ASN A 53 7.40 -10.18 -3.30
C ASN A 53 7.34 -9.07 -2.23
N SER A 54 7.48 -9.43 -0.97
CA SER A 54 7.50 -8.48 0.15
C SER A 54 8.83 -7.69 0.28
N ARG A 55 9.65 -7.59 -0.78
CA ARG A 55 10.99 -6.99 -0.70
C ARG A 55 11.18 -5.77 -1.58
N ASP A 56 10.30 -5.49 -2.51
CA ASP A 56 10.43 -4.40 -3.48
C ASP A 56 9.73 -3.10 -3.05
N LYS A 57 8.95 -3.14 -1.97
CA LYS A 57 8.16 -2.01 -1.45
C LYS A 57 7.06 -1.59 -2.44
N GLN A 58 6.48 -2.57 -3.15
CA GLN A 58 5.43 -2.37 -4.14
C GLN A 58 4.31 -3.39 -3.94
N ASN A 59 3.19 -2.92 -3.44
CA ASN A 59 2.02 -3.76 -3.24
C ASN A 59 0.76 -2.96 -3.56
N VAL A 60 0.21 -3.18 -4.75
CA VAL A 60 -0.98 -2.48 -5.21
C VAL A 60 -2.18 -2.66 -4.27
N GLY A 61 -2.31 -3.82 -3.63
CA GLY A 61 -3.36 -4.04 -2.66
C GLY A 61 -3.23 -3.13 -1.44
N ILE A 62 -2.03 -3.04 -0.85
CA ILE A 62 -1.75 -2.12 0.26
C ILE A 62 -1.96 -0.68 -0.20
N HIS A 63 -1.43 -0.31 -1.37
CA HIS A 63 -1.53 1.03 -1.94
C HIS A 63 -2.98 1.52 -2.00
N GLU A 64 -3.86 0.76 -2.65
CA GLU A 64 -5.27 1.13 -2.80
C GLU A 64 -6.03 1.14 -1.47
N PHE A 65 -5.69 0.23 -0.55
CA PHE A 65 -6.27 0.27 0.80
C PHE A 65 -5.85 1.52 1.59
N VAL A 66 -4.66 2.05 1.36
CA VAL A 66 -4.22 3.30 2.00
C VAL A 66 -5.03 4.49 1.49
N HIS A 67 -5.35 4.54 0.20
CA HIS A 67 -6.26 5.58 -0.31
C HIS A 67 -7.66 5.48 0.32
N LEU A 68 -8.19 4.28 0.56
CA LEU A 68 -9.45 4.13 1.31
C LEU A 68 -9.34 4.63 2.76
N ILE A 69 -8.19 4.45 3.40
CA ILE A 69 -7.94 4.96 4.74
C ILE A 69 -7.88 6.49 4.73
N ASP A 70 -7.17 7.06 3.76
CA ASP A 70 -7.08 8.51 3.56
C ASP A 70 -8.46 9.12 3.36
N MET A 71 -9.30 8.49 2.54
CA MET A 71 -10.67 8.92 2.22
C MET A 71 -11.71 8.68 3.34
N MET A 72 -11.34 8.22 4.52
CA MET A 72 -12.31 7.95 5.61
C MET A 72 -12.96 9.21 6.18
N ASP A 73 -12.35 10.37 6.05
CA ASP A 73 -12.89 11.67 6.46
C ASP A 73 -13.66 12.39 5.34
N GLY A 74 -13.56 11.89 4.11
CA GLY A 74 -14.23 12.42 2.90
C GLY A 74 -13.27 12.99 1.88
N ASP A 75 -12.03 13.26 2.27
CA ASP A 75 -10.98 13.82 1.41
C ASP A 75 -9.87 12.80 1.15
N CYS A 76 -9.22 12.89 0.00
CA CYS A 76 -8.03 12.12 -0.32
C CYS A 76 -6.88 13.10 -0.49
N ASP A 77 -6.22 13.42 0.61
CA ASP A 77 -5.26 14.53 0.64
C ASP A 77 -3.90 14.18 1.29
N GLY A 78 -3.69 12.91 1.63
CA GLY A 78 -2.48 12.39 2.28
C GLY A 78 -2.44 12.65 3.78
N PHE A 79 -3.59 13.03 4.37
CA PHE A 79 -3.73 13.24 5.81
C PHE A 79 -4.89 12.39 6.37
N PRO A 80 -4.64 11.21 6.93
CA PRO A 80 -5.68 10.31 7.44
C PRO A 80 -6.25 10.80 8.79
N GLU A 81 -7.10 11.82 8.76
CA GLU A 81 -7.68 12.48 9.95
C GLU A 81 -8.29 11.51 10.96
N LYS A 82 -8.95 10.44 10.46
CA LYS A 82 -9.59 9.45 11.34
C LYS A 82 -8.61 8.61 12.15
N LEU A 83 -7.34 8.59 11.76
CA LEU A 83 -6.28 7.82 12.42
C LEU A 83 -5.23 8.68 13.10
N MET A 84 -5.29 10.00 12.95
CA MET A 84 -4.36 10.96 13.55
C MET A 84 -5.11 12.00 14.37
N GLU A 85 -4.57 12.37 15.53
CA GLU A 85 -5.02 13.55 16.23
C GLU A 85 -4.64 14.81 15.43
N TYR A 86 -5.54 15.78 15.36
CA TYR A 86 -5.35 17.04 14.62
C TYR A 86 -4.03 17.78 14.97
N ALA A 87 -3.58 17.67 16.22
CA ALA A 87 -2.30 18.24 16.66
C ALA A 87 -1.08 17.74 15.86
N TYR A 88 -1.18 16.59 15.22
CA TYR A 88 -0.11 16.02 14.39
C TYR A 88 -0.21 16.38 12.91
N ALA A 89 -1.25 17.08 12.46
CA ALA A 89 -1.45 17.43 11.06
C ALA A 89 -0.27 18.22 10.47
N ILE A 90 0.08 19.36 11.09
CA ILE A 90 1.18 20.20 10.62
C ILE A 90 2.53 19.45 10.63
N PRO A 91 2.93 18.77 11.72
CA PRO A 91 4.14 17.97 11.74
C PRO A 91 4.16 16.86 10.66
N TRP A 92 3.04 16.22 10.39
CA TRP A 92 2.91 15.19 9.35
C TRP A 92 3.09 15.78 7.96
N LEU A 93 2.37 16.85 7.62
CA LEU A 93 2.48 17.51 6.32
C LEU A 93 3.91 18.04 6.06
N ASN A 94 4.54 18.64 7.05
CA ASN A 94 5.93 19.08 6.95
C ASN A 94 6.89 17.91 6.69
N LEU A 95 6.67 16.78 7.34
CA LEU A 95 7.45 15.57 7.10
C LEU A 95 7.27 15.06 5.66
N ILE A 96 6.02 15.01 5.16
CA ILE A 96 5.73 14.63 3.77
C ILE A 96 6.50 15.53 2.80
N TYR A 97 6.37 16.85 2.93
CA TYR A 97 7.06 17.78 2.04
C TYR A 97 8.58 17.59 2.05
N LYS A 98 9.17 17.44 3.23
CA LYS A 98 10.60 17.15 3.35
C LYS A 98 10.97 15.86 2.63
N LYS A 99 10.22 14.77 2.83
CA LYS A 99 10.51 13.47 2.21
C LYS A 99 10.31 13.49 0.69
N ILE A 100 9.32 14.20 0.19
CA ILE A 100 9.15 14.41 -1.26
C ILE A 100 10.37 15.14 -1.85
N GLN A 101 10.92 16.15 -1.17
CA GLN A 101 12.15 16.81 -1.63
C GLN A 101 13.36 15.87 -1.60
N GLU A 102 13.52 15.07 -0.55
CA GLU A 102 14.58 14.04 -0.47
C GLU A 102 14.48 13.06 -1.66
N ILE A 103 13.26 12.60 -2.03
CA ILE A 103 13.07 11.72 -3.19
C ILE A 103 13.46 12.42 -4.49
N LYS A 104 12.97 13.66 -4.71
CA LYS A 104 13.28 14.45 -5.92
C LYS A 104 14.76 14.71 -6.11
N ASN A 105 15.51 14.84 -5.01
CA ASN A 105 16.96 15.04 -5.02
C ASN A 105 17.74 13.73 -5.08
N SER A 106 17.08 12.57 -5.20
CA SER A 106 17.70 11.24 -5.16
C SER A 106 18.43 10.91 -3.84
N ASP A 107 18.05 11.58 -2.75
CA ASP A 107 18.60 11.39 -1.40
C ASP A 107 17.80 10.40 -0.56
N SER A 108 16.86 9.67 -1.18
CA SER A 108 15.96 8.76 -0.51
C SER A 108 15.91 7.40 -1.21
N ASN A 109 15.65 6.35 -0.43
CA ASN A 109 15.34 5.02 -0.96
C ASN A 109 13.83 4.70 -0.98
N ILE A 110 12.99 5.71 -0.74
CA ILE A 110 11.54 5.64 -1.02
C ILE A 110 11.36 5.73 -2.53
N ARG A 111 10.40 4.98 -3.07
CA ARG A 111 10.15 4.95 -4.52
C ARG A 111 9.79 6.34 -5.06
N ASP A 112 10.26 6.66 -6.27
CA ASP A 112 10.05 7.94 -6.95
C ASP A 112 8.57 8.30 -7.11
N TYR A 113 7.70 7.30 -7.24
CA TYR A 113 6.26 7.49 -7.32
C TYR A 113 5.68 8.21 -6.08
N GLY A 114 6.28 8.04 -4.90
CA GLY A 114 5.94 8.80 -3.70
C GLY A 114 6.25 10.31 -3.78
N ALA A 115 6.98 10.77 -4.80
CA ALA A 115 7.22 12.20 -5.02
C ALA A 115 6.17 12.87 -5.92
N THR A 116 5.18 12.15 -6.41
CA THR A 116 4.11 12.66 -7.27
C THR A 116 3.26 13.72 -6.55
N ASN A 117 2.75 13.38 -5.39
CA ASN A 117 1.98 14.27 -4.51
C ASN A 117 1.89 13.68 -3.09
N LYS A 118 1.19 14.37 -2.18
CA LYS A 118 1.04 13.95 -0.78
C LYS A 118 0.30 12.61 -0.63
N VAL A 119 -0.71 12.39 -1.44
CA VAL A 119 -1.57 11.20 -1.42
C VAL A 119 -0.76 9.97 -1.79
N GLU A 120 -0.02 10.05 -2.91
CA GLU A 120 0.85 8.96 -3.38
C GLU A 120 2.02 8.74 -2.43
N PHE A 121 2.56 9.81 -1.81
CA PHE A 121 3.57 9.66 -0.78
C PHE A 121 3.08 8.82 0.38
N PHE A 122 1.87 9.09 0.89
CA PHE A 122 1.31 8.34 2.01
C PHE A 122 1.12 6.86 1.65
N ALA A 123 0.60 6.56 0.45
CA ALA A 123 0.44 5.19 -0.03
C ALA A 123 1.79 4.46 -0.16
N VAL A 124 2.78 5.06 -0.83
CA VAL A 124 4.13 4.47 -1.03
C VAL A 124 4.88 4.29 0.30
N ALA A 125 4.78 5.25 1.21
CA ALA A 125 5.39 5.14 2.54
C ALA A 125 4.76 4.01 3.36
N SER A 126 3.45 3.79 3.20
CA SER A 126 2.71 2.71 3.85
C SER A 126 3.06 1.34 3.28
N GLU A 127 3.20 1.21 1.96
CA GLU A 127 3.74 -0.01 1.36
C GLU A 127 5.10 -0.37 1.97
N TYR A 128 5.99 0.63 2.09
CA TYR A 128 7.31 0.44 2.70
C TYR A 128 7.22 0.03 4.17
N PHE A 129 6.28 0.62 4.93
CA PHE A 129 6.05 0.32 6.35
C PHE A 129 5.59 -1.12 6.58
N PHE A 130 4.76 -1.67 5.71
CA PHE A 130 4.26 -3.04 5.83
C PHE A 130 5.23 -4.08 5.26
N GLU A 131 5.92 -3.78 4.17
CA GLU A 131 6.78 -4.76 3.50
C GLU A 131 8.22 -4.80 4.01
N ARG A 132 8.79 -3.64 4.35
CA ARG A 132 10.20 -3.53 4.79
C ARG A 132 10.34 -2.70 6.06
N PRO A 133 9.59 -3.01 7.13
CA PRO A 133 9.50 -2.17 8.33
C PRO A 133 10.85 -1.90 9.00
N LYS A 134 11.72 -2.91 9.12
CA LYS A 134 13.06 -2.74 9.72
C LYS A 134 13.94 -1.81 8.90
N MET A 135 13.83 -1.86 7.57
CA MET A 135 14.60 -0.97 6.69
C MET A 135 14.05 0.46 6.78
N LEU A 136 12.73 0.63 6.80
CA LEU A 136 12.10 1.94 6.99
C LEU A 136 12.51 2.56 8.33
N LYS A 137 12.41 1.79 9.43
CA LYS A 137 12.83 2.23 10.78
C LYS A 137 14.30 2.71 10.79
N ASN A 138 15.19 2.00 10.11
CA ASN A 138 16.61 2.36 10.06
C ASN A 138 16.91 3.55 9.16
N LYS A 139 16.26 3.67 8.00
CA LYS A 139 16.56 4.72 7.01
C LYS A 139 15.75 5.99 7.23
N HIS A 140 14.54 5.87 7.73
CA HIS A 140 13.58 6.95 7.94
C HIS A 140 12.89 6.82 9.31
N PRO A 141 13.62 6.91 10.44
CA PRO A 141 13.07 6.62 11.77
C PRO A 141 11.86 7.47 12.13
N ILE A 142 11.89 8.78 11.85
CA ILE A 142 10.77 9.69 12.12
C ILE A 142 9.53 9.31 11.30
N LEU A 143 9.70 8.94 10.03
CA LEU A 143 8.58 8.49 9.19
C LEU A 143 8.00 7.18 9.71
N TYR A 144 8.86 6.24 10.13
CA TYR A 144 8.42 4.99 10.74
C TYR A 144 7.58 5.23 12.00
N GLU A 145 8.04 6.11 12.91
CA GLU A 145 7.30 6.46 14.12
C GLU A 145 5.92 7.05 13.82
N LYS A 146 5.82 7.94 12.83
CA LYS A 146 4.52 8.51 12.44
C LYS A 146 3.58 7.46 11.86
N LEU A 147 4.05 6.58 10.98
CA LEU A 147 3.25 5.48 10.44
C LEU A 147 2.87 4.47 11.53
N GLN A 148 3.74 4.22 12.50
CA GLN A 148 3.44 3.39 13.66
C GLN A 148 2.27 3.98 14.49
N LEU A 149 2.23 5.29 14.68
CA LEU A 149 1.12 5.98 15.35
C LEU A 149 -0.17 5.91 14.53
N ILE A 150 -0.10 6.19 13.22
CA ILE A 150 -1.26 6.13 12.32
C ILE A 150 -1.89 4.74 12.33
N TYR A 151 -1.08 3.69 12.15
CA TYR A 151 -1.57 2.32 12.06
C TYR A 151 -1.70 1.61 13.41
N GLN A 152 -1.22 2.22 14.50
CA GLN A 152 -1.17 1.62 15.85
C GLN A 152 -0.49 0.23 15.84
N GLN A 153 0.55 0.07 15.02
CA GLN A 153 1.26 -1.19 14.83
C GLN A 153 2.76 -1.00 14.82
N ASN A 154 3.50 -1.86 15.52
CA ASN A 154 4.95 -1.91 15.49
C ASN A 154 5.42 -3.02 14.52
N THR A 155 5.28 -2.78 13.23
CA THR A 155 5.56 -3.76 12.18
C THR A 155 7.02 -4.26 12.18
N ALA A 156 7.99 -3.47 12.65
CA ALA A 156 9.39 -3.88 12.75
C ALA A 156 9.63 -4.96 13.83
N GLU A 157 8.73 -5.07 14.81
CA GLU A 157 8.81 -6.04 15.91
C GLU A 157 7.83 -7.20 15.76
N ILE A 158 6.89 -7.11 14.81
CA ILE A 158 6.01 -8.25 14.51
C ILE A 158 6.87 -9.40 13.98
N ARG A 159 7.03 -10.43 14.78
CA ARG A 159 7.57 -11.70 14.33
C ARG A 159 6.42 -12.49 13.73
N VAL A 160 6.34 -12.53 12.40
CA VAL A 160 5.49 -13.50 11.73
C VAL A 160 6.24 -14.83 11.81
N ASP A 161 6.07 -15.55 12.91
CA ASP A 161 6.52 -16.94 13.03
C ASP A 161 5.60 -17.84 12.19
N VAL A 162 5.60 -17.60 10.89
CA VAL A 162 4.96 -18.50 9.95
C VAL A 162 5.91 -19.67 9.73
N ASN A 163 5.96 -20.56 10.72
CA ASN A 163 6.71 -21.80 10.60
C ASN A 163 5.92 -22.81 9.76
N ILE A 164 5.60 -22.40 8.52
CA ILE A 164 4.92 -23.26 7.57
C ILE A 164 5.96 -24.20 6.96
N ARG A 165 5.85 -25.47 7.27
CA ARG A 165 6.68 -26.49 6.66
C ARG A 165 6.26 -26.70 5.20
N LYS A 166 7.22 -27.07 4.35
CA LYS A 166 6.97 -27.37 2.93
C LYS A 166 5.81 -28.36 2.70
N LYS A 167 5.53 -29.23 3.69
CA LYS A 167 4.48 -30.26 3.63
C LYS A 167 3.14 -29.83 4.21
N ASP A 168 3.05 -28.71 4.91
CA ASP A 168 1.82 -28.22 5.53
C ASP A 168 0.85 -27.73 4.45
N LEU A 169 -0.43 -27.62 4.80
CA LEU A 169 -1.43 -27.00 3.93
C LEU A 169 -1.04 -25.54 3.64
N CYS A 170 -1.27 -25.12 2.41
CA CYS A 170 -0.95 -23.75 2.01
C CYS A 170 -1.86 -22.75 2.73
N PRO A 171 -1.32 -21.68 3.34
CA PRO A 171 -2.13 -20.67 4.04
C PRO A 171 -3.07 -19.90 3.13
N CYS A 172 -2.90 -19.97 1.80
CA CYS A 172 -3.79 -19.35 0.83
C CYS A 172 -5.17 -20.00 0.74
N GLY A 173 -5.43 -21.07 1.50
CA GLY A 173 -6.72 -21.78 1.49
C GLY A 173 -6.98 -22.68 0.28
N SER A 174 -5.99 -22.89 -0.60
CA SER A 174 -6.14 -23.71 -1.82
C SER A 174 -6.31 -25.20 -1.56
N GLY A 175 -6.15 -25.70 -0.32
CA GLY A 175 -6.11 -27.11 0.01
C GLY A 175 -4.86 -27.86 -0.46
N LYS A 176 -3.96 -27.20 -1.19
CA LYS A 176 -2.69 -27.78 -1.65
C LYS A 176 -1.61 -27.66 -0.58
N ARG A 177 -0.57 -28.50 -0.64
CA ARG A 177 0.63 -28.35 0.21
C ARG A 177 1.40 -27.10 -0.16
N TYR A 178 2.00 -26.41 0.82
CA TYR A 178 2.72 -25.15 0.63
C TYR A 178 3.78 -25.22 -0.47
N LYS A 179 4.59 -26.31 -0.50
CA LYS A 179 5.60 -26.56 -1.55
C LYS A 179 5.05 -26.75 -2.98
N ARG A 180 3.74 -26.93 -3.14
CA ARG A 180 3.07 -27.13 -4.44
C ARG A 180 2.09 -25.99 -4.77
N CYS A 181 2.18 -24.89 -4.03
CA CYS A 181 1.27 -23.77 -4.15
C CYS A 181 2.01 -22.42 -4.08
N CYS A 182 2.25 -21.87 -2.89
CA CYS A 182 2.81 -20.53 -2.71
C CYS A 182 4.29 -20.52 -2.30
N LEU A 183 4.92 -21.67 -2.11
CA LEU A 183 6.35 -21.74 -1.91
C LEU A 183 7.02 -21.67 -3.30
N PRO A 184 7.77 -20.58 -3.62
CA PRO A 184 8.51 -20.45 -4.88
C PRO A 184 9.63 -21.46 -5.02
#